data_3e9906be5d0c1ffb8078c1157ea2e974
#
_entry.id   3e9906be5d0c1ffb8078c1157ea2e974
#
_cell.length_a   1.000
_cell.length_b   1.000
_cell.length_c   1.000
_cell.angle_alpha   90.00
_cell.angle_beta   90.00
_cell.angle_gamma   90.00
#
_symmetry.space_group_name_H-M   'P 1'
#
loop_
_entity.id
_entity.type
_entity.pdbx_description
1 polymer ?
#
loop_
_entity_poly.entity_id
_entity_poly.type
_entity_poly.pdbx_seq_one_letter_code
_entity_poly.pdbx_strand_id
1 'polypeptide(L)'
;MTKEENHLWYDYLQYLPLTVHRQKVIGDYISDFYIPKAKIVIELDGSQHFEPKHSEKDRVRDAYMERLGILVLRYTNDYVNQYFSDLCDDIHNHIEDRVPDFADRLKKE
;
A
#
# COMPACT_ATOMS: atom_id res chain seq x y z
N MET A 1 14.37 -4.61 3.76
CA MET A 1 12.96 -4.42 4.15
C MET A 1 12.80 -4.60 5.64
N THR A 2 11.86 -3.89 6.21
CA THR A 2 11.57 -4.02 7.64
C THR A 2 10.81 -5.31 7.93
N LYS A 3 10.71 -5.64 9.22
CA LYS A 3 9.93 -6.80 9.68
C LYS A 3 8.47 -6.69 9.23
N GLU A 4 7.90 -5.48 9.34
CA GLU A 4 6.51 -5.25 8.98
C GLU A 4 6.29 -5.34 7.47
N GLU A 5 7.23 -4.85 6.68
CA GLU A 5 7.15 -4.99 5.23
C GLU A 5 7.22 -6.46 4.81
N ASN A 6 8.12 -7.23 5.45
CA ASN A 6 8.22 -8.65 5.18
C ASN A 6 6.93 -9.38 5.55
N HIS A 7 6.34 -9.03 6.70
CA HIS A 7 5.08 -9.64 7.12
C HIS A 7 3.98 -9.40 6.10
N LEU A 8 3.83 -8.15 5.66
CA LEU A 8 2.79 -7.81 4.69
C LEU A 8 3.02 -8.51 3.35
N TRP A 9 4.26 -8.58 2.91
CA TRP A 9 4.58 -9.23 1.65
C TRP A 9 4.36 -10.74 1.71
N TYR A 10 5.00 -11.42 2.68
CA TYR A 10 5.00 -12.88 2.70
C TYR A 10 3.67 -13.48 3.13
N ASP A 11 2.90 -12.77 3.95
CA ASP A 11 1.65 -13.31 4.47
C ASP A 11 0.40 -12.80 3.74
N TYR A 12 0.55 -11.85 2.82
CA TYR A 12 -0.61 -11.33 2.11
C TYR A 12 -0.32 -10.93 0.66
N LEU A 13 0.51 -9.91 0.44
CA LEU A 13 0.59 -9.29 -0.88
C LEU A 13 1.06 -10.23 -1.99
N GLN A 14 1.98 -11.13 -1.70
CA GLN A 14 2.49 -12.04 -2.73
C GLN A 14 1.42 -13.00 -3.27
N TYR A 15 0.36 -13.20 -2.52
CA TYR A 15 -0.73 -14.09 -2.92
C TYR A 15 -1.83 -13.39 -3.70
N LEU A 16 -1.76 -12.09 -3.87
CA LEU A 16 -2.76 -11.38 -4.65
C LEU A 16 -2.66 -11.76 -6.12
N PRO A 17 -3.81 -11.89 -6.82
CA PRO A 17 -3.81 -12.19 -8.25
C PRO A 17 -3.53 -10.94 -9.09
N LEU A 18 -2.58 -10.16 -8.67
CA LEU A 18 -2.17 -8.90 -9.30
C LEU A 18 -0.67 -8.75 -9.12
N THR A 19 -0.05 -8.06 -10.06
CA THR A 19 1.38 -7.73 -9.92
C THR A 19 1.53 -6.72 -8.79
N VAL A 20 2.46 -7.00 -7.87
CA VAL A 20 2.82 -6.08 -6.80
C VAL A 20 4.32 -5.85 -6.88
N HIS A 21 4.73 -4.61 -7.01
CA HIS A 21 6.14 -4.24 -7.01
C HIS A 21 6.56 -3.81 -5.61
N ARG A 22 7.71 -4.26 -5.18
CA ARG A 22 8.30 -3.85 -3.91
C ARG A 22 9.33 -2.78 -4.19
N GLN A 23 9.38 -1.76 -3.34
CA GLN A 23 10.36 -0.67 -3.44
C GLN A 23 10.34 -0.04 -4.84
N LYS A 24 9.15 0.36 -5.27
CA LYS A 24 8.98 0.92 -6.61
C LYS A 24 9.25 2.41 -6.63
N VAL A 25 10.09 2.84 -7.56
CA VAL A 25 10.35 4.26 -7.80
C VAL A 25 9.22 4.83 -8.65
N ILE A 26 8.58 5.89 -8.17
CA ILE A 26 7.54 6.61 -8.89
C ILE A 26 7.94 8.08 -8.87
N GLY A 27 8.36 8.60 -10.03
CA GLY A 27 8.94 9.93 -10.07
C GLY A 27 10.19 10.01 -9.21
N ASP A 28 10.20 10.93 -8.27
CA ASP A 28 11.30 11.10 -7.32
C ASP A 28 11.09 10.35 -6.00
N TYR A 29 10.06 9.52 -5.93
CA TYR A 29 9.66 8.87 -4.66
C TYR A 29 9.84 7.37 -4.76
N ILE A 30 10.15 6.75 -3.61
CA ILE A 30 10.22 5.29 -3.51
C ILE A 30 9.07 4.84 -2.64
N SER A 31 8.18 4.02 -3.22
CA SER A 31 7.07 3.45 -2.47
C SER A 31 7.45 2.07 -1.95
N ASP A 32 6.91 1.71 -0.79
CA ASP A 32 7.18 0.37 -0.23
C ASP A 32 6.58 -0.71 -1.12
N PHE A 33 5.32 -0.55 -1.52
CA PHE A 33 4.64 -1.46 -2.42
C PHE A 33 3.80 -0.67 -3.41
N TYR A 34 3.74 -1.16 -4.65
CA TYR A 34 2.90 -0.55 -5.68
C TYR A 34 2.16 -1.63 -6.44
N ILE A 35 0.84 -1.45 -6.58
CA ILE A 35 -0.03 -2.34 -7.35
C ILE A 35 -0.49 -1.59 -8.59
N PRO A 36 0.19 -1.79 -9.75
CA PRO A 36 -0.11 -0.99 -10.94
C PRO A 36 -1.54 -1.09 -11.43
N LYS A 37 -2.11 -2.29 -11.42
CA LYS A 37 -3.46 -2.50 -11.94
C LYS A 37 -4.50 -1.69 -11.16
N ALA A 38 -4.31 -1.58 -9.86
CA ALA A 38 -5.21 -0.82 -8.99
C ALA A 38 -4.77 0.63 -8.85
N LYS A 39 -3.54 0.96 -9.24
CA LYS A 39 -2.91 2.26 -8.99
C LYS A 39 -2.94 2.60 -7.50
N ILE A 40 -2.50 1.64 -6.70
CA ILE A 40 -2.43 1.78 -5.25
C ILE A 40 -0.98 1.67 -4.81
N VAL A 41 -0.54 2.65 -4.02
CA VAL A 41 0.73 2.62 -3.30
C VAL A 41 0.42 2.29 -1.84
N ILE A 42 1.18 1.39 -1.25
CA ILE A 42 1.06 1.06 0.17
C ILE A 42 2.36 1.45 0.85
N GLU A 43 2.25 2.20 1.93
CA GLU A 43 3.40 2.64 2.72
C GLU A 43 3.22 2.30 4.18
N LEU A 44 4.27 1.78 4.78
CA LEU A 44 4.28 1.42 6.20
C LEU A 44 5.20 2.40 6.91
N ASP A 45 4.64 3.13 7.87
CA ASP A 45 5.38 4.15 8.60
C ASP A 45 5.87 3.60 9.93
N GLY A 46 7.13 3.92 10.24
CA GLY A 46 7.66 3.64 11.55
C GLY A 46 6.95 4.48 12.61
N SER A 47 7.27 4.19 13.87
CA SER A 47 6.59 4.86 14.98
C SER A 47 7.27 6.19 15.31
N GLN A 48 7.18 7.14 14.41
CA GLN A 48 7.67 8.50 14.63
C GLN A 48 6.52 9.34 15.18
N HIS A 49 6.22 9.13 16.44
CA HIS A 49 5.02 9.70 17.06
C HIS A 49 5.04 11.22 17.19
N PHE A 50 6.21 11.82 17.13
CA PHE A 50 6.35 13.24 17.41
C PHE A 50 6.50 14.10 16.17
N GLU A 51 6.53 13.47 14.98
CA GLU A 51 6.65 14.23 13.75
C GLU A 51 5.27 14.65 13.24
N PRO A 52 5.16 15.85 12.65
CA PRO A 52 3.90 16.25 12.03
C PRO A 52 3.51 15.25 10.95
N LYS A 53 2.27 14.83 10.95
CA LYS A 53 1.78 13.83 10.00
C LYS A 53 1.81 14.32 8.57
N HIS A 54 1.77 15.62 8.37
CA HIS A 54 1.70 16.20 7.04
C HIS A 54 2.70 17.32 6.90
N SER A 55 3.95 16.96 6.67
CA SER A 55 4.97 17.94 6.32
C SER A 55 4.69 18.48 4.92
N GLU A 56 5.34 19.58 4.55
CA GLU A 56 5.21 20.14 3.22
C GLU A 56 5.63 19.11 2.15
N LYS A 57 6.69 18.36 2.42
CA LYS A 57 7.14 17.30 1.50
C LYS A 57 6.06 16.25 1.29
N ASP A 58 5.36 15.86 2.36
CA ASP A 58 4.32 14.85 2.26
C ASP A 58 3.15 15.35 1.42
N ARG A 59 2.79 16.63 1.58
CA ARG A 59 1.71 17.21 0.78
C ARG A 59 2.06 17.28 -0.69
N VAL A 60 3.29 17.66 -1.00
CA VAL A 60 3.77 17.72 -2.38
C VAL A 60 3.73 16.33 -3.01
N ARG A 61 4.21 15.32 -2.27
CA ARG A 61 4.20 13.94 -2.75
C ARG A 61 2.78 13.44 -2.97
N ASP A 62 1.88 13.70 -2.02
CA ASP A 62 0.50 13.25 -2.14
C ASP A 62 -0.19 13.89 -3.33
N ALA A 63 0.05 15.18 -3.57
CA ALA A 63 -0.50 15.88 -4.72
C ALA A 63 0.03 15.28 -6.03
N TYR A 64 1.31 14.94 -6.06
CA TYR A 64 1.92 14.31 -7.23
C TYR A 64 1.26 12.97 -7.53
N MET A 65 1.10 12.12 -6.51
CA MET A 65 0.47 10.82 -6.67
C MET A 65 -0.99 10.96 -7.13
N GLU A 66 -1.71 11.90 -6.54
CA GLU A 66 -3.10 12.14 -6.92
C GLU A 66 -3.23 12.53 -8.39
N ARG A 67 -2.32 13.36 -8.89
CA ARG A 67 -2.33 13.73 -10.31
C ARG A 67 -2.11 12.54 -11.23
N LEU A 68 -1.39 11.53 -10.75
CA LEU A 68 -1.18 10.29 -11.51
C LEU A 68 -2.33 9.30 -11.35
N GLY A 69 -3.34 9.64 -10.57
CA GLY A 69 -4.45 8.74 -10.30
C GLY A 69 -4.10 7.64 -9.31
N ILE A 70 -3.06 7.83 -8.51
CA ILE A 70 -2.59 6.84 -7.56
C ILE A 70 -3.17 7.11 -6.18
N LEU A 71 -3.75 6.07 -5.59
CA LEU A 71 -4.22 6.12 -4.21
C LEU A 71 -3.08 5.66 -3.29
N VAL A 72 -2.78 6.44 -2.28
CA VAL A 72 -1.75 6.09 -1.30
C VAL A 72 -2.43 5.63 -0.02
N LEU A 73 -2.14 4.40 0.38
CA LEU A 73 -2.61 3.83 1.65
C LEU A 73 -1.44 3.80 2.61
N ARG A 74 -1.61 4.44 3.77
CA ARG A 74 -0.57 4.48 4.80
C ARG A 74 -1.05 3.78 6.04
N TYR A 75 -0.19 2.91 6.56
CA TYR A 75 -0.46 2.18 7.80
C TYR A 75 0.75 2.29 8.69
N THR A 76 0.52 2.38 10.00
CA THR A 76 1.63 2.37 10.94
C THR A 76 2.14 0.95 11.13
N ASN A 77 3.40 0.81 11.55
CA ASN A 77 3.94 -0.51 11.88
C ASN A 77 3.15 -1.15 13.02
N ASP A 78 2.69 -0.34 13.98
CA ASP A 78 1.84 -0.87 15.07
C ASP A 78 0.56 -1.47 14.54
N TYR A 79 -0.06 -0.84 13.55
CA TYR A 79 -1.28 -1.37 12.96
C TYR A 79 -1.02 -2.72 12.27
N VAL A 80 0.11 -2.82 11.56
CA VAL A 80 0.52 -4.08 10.94
C VAL A 80 0.66 -5.18 11.99
N ASN A 81 1.30 -4.85 13.12
CA ASN A 81 1.59 -5.84 14.14
C ASN A 81 0.35 -6.24 14.95
N GLN A 82 -0.57 -5.33 15.18
CA GLN A 82 -1.71 -5.58 16.06
C GLN A 82 -3.01 -5.90 15.33
N TYR A 83 -3.18 -5.39 14.11
CA TYR A 83 -4.44 -5.50 13.39
C TYR A 83 -4.23 -5.97 11.95
N PHE A 84 -3.39 -6.97 11.78
CA PHE A 84 -3.00 -7.42 10.44
C PHE A 84 -4.19 -7.85 9.59
N SER A 85 -5.13 -8.58 10.17
CA SER A 85 -6.31 -9.04 9.45
C SER A 85 -7.16 -7.86 8.95
N ASP A 86 -7.36 -6.87 9.82
CA ASP A 86 -8.10 -5.67 9.44
C ASP A 86 -7.40 -4.88 8.36
N LEU A 87 -6.07 -4.83 8.44
CA LEU A 87 -5.27 -4.16 7.42
C LEU A 87 -5.42 -4.82 6.07
N CYS A 88 -5.36 -6.15 6.05
CA CYS A 88 -5.52 -6.90 4.80
C CYS A 88 -6.93 -6.70 4.21
N ASP A 89 -7.94 -6.66 5.07
CA ASP A 89 -9.32 -6.39 4.63
C ASP A 89 -9.44 -4.99 4.03
N ASP A 90 -8.79 -4.02 4.64
CA ASP A 90 -8.82 -2.65 4.15
C ASP A 90 -8.17 -2.55 2.77
N ILE A 91 -7.01 -3.18 2.60
CA ILE A 91 -6.33 -3.22 1.30
C ILE A 91 -7.22 -3.92 0.28
N HIS A 92 -7.81 -5.05 0.65
CA HIS A 92 -8.68 -5.81 -0.24
C HIS A 92 -9.84 -4.95 -0.73
N ASN A 93 -10.49 -4.23 0.17
CA ASN A 93 -11.62 -3.39 -0.18
C ASN A 93 -11.24 -2.28 -1.15
N HIS A 94 -10.08 -1.68 -0.95
CA HIS A 94 -9.59 -0.64 -1.86
C HIS A 94 -9.26 -1.20 -3.24
N ILE A 95 -8.68 -2.41 -3.29
CA ILE A 95 -8.39 -3.06 -4.57
C ILE A 95 -9.69 -3.36 -5.30
N GLU A 96 -10.68 -3.88 -4.57
CA GLU A 96 -11.98 -4.23 -5.15
C GLU A 96 -12.64 -3.03 -5.80
N ASP A 97 -12.54 -1.87 -5.14
CA ASP A 97 -13.11 -0.63 -5.68
C ASP A 97 -12.44 -0.19 -6.97
N ARG A 98 -11.18 -0.50 -7.15
CA ARG A 98 -10.39 0.00 -8.27
C ARG A 98 -10.16 -1.03 -9.38
N VAL A 99 -10.36 -2.30 -9.11
CA VAL A 99 -10.18 -3.38 -10.08
C VAL A 99 -11.47 -4.17 -10.18
N PRO A 100 -12.34 -3.85 -11.18
CA PRO A 100 -13.69 -4.44 -11.24
C PRO A 100 -13.73 -5.96 -11.29
N ASP A 101 -12.71 -6.59 -11.88
CA ASP A 101 -12.70 -8.06 -12.01
C ASP A 101 -11.87 -8.73 -10.91
N PHE A 102 -11.60 -8.03 -9.81
CA PHE A 102 -10.75 -8.58 -8.75
C PHE A 102 -11.33 -9.85 -8.14
N ALA A 103 -12.63 -9.86 -7.87
CA ALA A 103 -13.29 -11.03 -7.31
C ALA A 103 -13.16 -12.23 -8.24
N ASP A 104 -13.28 -12.00 -9.54
CA ASP A 104 -13.13 -13.07 -10.54
C ASP A 104 -11.70 -13.60 -10.58
N ARG A 105 -10.72 -12.73 -10.42
CA ARG A 105 -9.32 -13.13 -10.39
C ARG A 105 -9.02 -14.02 -9.19
N LEU A 106 -9.66 -13.76 -8.05
CA LEU A 106 -9.49 -14.59 -6.85
C LEU A 106 -10.03 -16.00 -7.04
N LYS A 107 -11.01 -16.19 -7.92
CA LYS A 107 -11.65 -17.49 -8.14
C LYS A 107 -10.93 -18.36 -9.14
N LYS A 108 -9.90 -17.86 -9.79
CA LYS A 108 -9.21 -18.57 -10.87
C LYS A 108 -8.03 -19.40 -10.41
N GLU A 109 -8.00 -19.81 -9.21
CA GLU A 109 -6.91 -20.62 -8.70
C GLU A 109 -7.07 -22.09 -9.00
#